data_0ba8f8c63fdeb7fa97697b6a0766fe59
#
_entry.id   0ba8f8c63fdeb7fa97697b6a0766fe59
#
_cell.length_a   1.000
_cell.length_b   1.000
_cell.length_c   1.000
_cell.angle_alpha   90.00
_cell.angle_beta   90.00
_cell.angle_gamma   90.00
#
_symmetry.space_group_name_H-M   'P 1'
#
loop_
_entity.id
_entity.type
_entity.pdbx_description
1 polymer ?
#
loop_
_entity_poly.entity_id
_entity_poly.type
_entity_poly.pdbx_seq_one_letter_code
_entity_poly.pdbx_strand_id
1 'polypeptide(L)'
;NTCFYSNDGVEEVFYENNYKVKGCVYPVLPQEQLNWLREELNDHKKHIVFSHHSFSNEFAKRGVRNRDTIQNVFSARNVFLCMNGHDHGDAVIEKNGTTYYTVNSSSNVWIGSQIDSSETLKEKYSHLNGILTYKEPFAVIVEIDDSKIKINGVEGEYQSVTPEDIGLDNYQWNGVSILPKASSWEINLLR
;
A
#
# COMPACT_ATOMS: atom_id res chain seq x y z
N ASN A 1 -8.50 8.14 8.60
CA ASN A 1 -8.70 6.71 8.85
C ASN A 1 -9.27 6.03 7.60
N THR A 2 -8.59 5.01 7.07
CA THR A 2 -9.00 4.27 5.87
C THR A 2 -9.60 2.89 6.19
N CYS A 3 -10.01 2.66 7.43
CA CYS A 3 -10.63 1.40 7.86
C CYS A 3 -12.15 1.39 7.71
N PHE A 4 -12.70 2.12 6.74
CA PHE A 4 -14.08 2.02 6.29
C PHE A 4 -14.15 1.23 4.99
N TYR A 5 -15.19 0.43 4.84
CA TYR A 5 -15.42 -0.43 3.69
C TYR A 5 -16.81 -0.23 3.12
N SER A 6 -16.93 -0.34 1.82
CA SER A 6 -18.18 -0.13 1.09
C SER A 6 -18.54 -1.35 0.22
N ASN A 7 -19.83 -1.51 -0.04
CA ASN A 7 -20.39 -2.43 -1.01
C ASN A 7 -20.82 -1.69 -2.29
N ASP A 8 -19.87 -1.24 -3.08
CA ASP A 8 -20.08 -0.43 -4.28
C ASP A 8 -20.70 0.96 -4.03
N GLY A 9 -20.43 1.55 -2.85
CA GLY A 9 -20.83 2.92 -2.52
C GLY A 9 -22.22 3.08 -1.93
N VAL A 10 -22.93 1.99 -1.68
CA VAL A 10 -24.30 2.02 -1.11
C VAL A 10 -24.26 2.00 0.42
N GLU A 11 -23.33 1.28 1.01
CA GLU A 11 -23.17 1.17 2.46
C GLU A 11 -21.70 1.31 2.84
N GLU A 12 -21.41 2.12 3.85
CA GLU A 12 -20.08 2.30 4.42
C GLU A 12 -20.07 1.74 5.85
N VAL A 13 -19.17 0.81 6.12
CA VAL A 13 -19.07 0.13 7.41
C VAL A 13 -17.65 0.22 7.94
N PHE A 14 -17.52 0.60 9.22
CA PHE A 14 -16.24 0.52 9.89
C PHE A 14 -15.78 -0.94 10.04
N TYR A 15 -14.50 -1.21 9.92
CA TYR A 15 -13.88 -2.54 9.90
C TYR A 15 -14.40 -3.50 10.98
N GLU A 16 -14.60 -3.03 12.21
CA GLU A 16 -15.05 -3.86 13.35
C GLU A 16 -16.51 -4.33 13.26
N ASN A 17 -17.30 -3.77 12.35
CA ASN A 17 -18.73 -4.05 12.22
C ASN A 17 -19.05 -5.16 11.20
N ASN A 18 -18.24 -6.24 11.17
CA ASN A 18 -18.46 -7.40 10.29
C ASN A 18 -18.65 -7.02 8.80
N TYR A 19 -17.83 -6.09 8.30
CA TYR A 19 -17.91 -5.55 6.93
C TYR A 19 -18.02 -6.65 5.85
N LYS A 20 -17.33 -7.79 6.01
CA LYS A 20 -17.38 -8.91 5.06
C LYS A 20 -18.75 -9.56 4.96
N VAL A 21 -19.49 -9.66 6.07
CA VAL A 21 -20.83 -10.24 6.10
C VAL A 21 -21.81 -9.38 5.30
N LYS A 22 -21.59 -8.07 5.27
CA LYS A 22 -22.39 -7.12 4.49
C LYS A 22 -21.95 -6.98 3.04
N GLY A 23 -20.94 -7.74 2.59
CA GLY A 23 -20.36 -7.60 1.24
C GLY A 23 -19.54 -6.33 1.04
N CYS A 24 -19.22 -5.60 2.12
CA CYS A 24 -18.40 -4.39 2.07
C CYS A 24 -16.93 -4.79 1.97
N VAL A 25 -16.41 -4.89 0.76
CA VAL A 25 -15.05 -5.39 0.48
C VAL A 25 -14.08 -4.33 -0.06
N TYR A 26 -14.58 -3.13 -0.34
CA TYR A 26 -13.79 -2.05 -0.90
C TYR A 26 -13.44 -1.01 0.16
N PRO A 27 -12.16 -0.76 0.49
CA PRO A 27 -11.79 0.35 1.34
C PRO A 27 -12.27 1.68 0.76
N VAL A 28 -12.81 2.54 1.61
CA VAL A 28 -13.27 3.90 1.22
C VAL A 28 -12.81 4.93 2.23
N LEU A 29 -12.70 6.18 1.82
CA LEU A 29 -12.63 7.32 2.71
C LEU A 29 -14.02 7.96 2.77
N PRO A 30 -14.74 7.89 3.92
CA PRO A 30 -16.07 8.46 4.07
C PRO A 30 -16.08 9.97 3.79
N GLN A 31 -17.23 10.50 3.41
CA GLN A 31 -17.38 11.93 3.06
C GLN A 31 -16.95 12.86 4.21
N GLU A 32 -17.25 12.49 5.46
CA GLU A 32 -16.82 13.24 6.64
C GLU A 32 -15.29 13.32 6.73
N GLN A 33 -14.60 12.19 6.57
CA GLN A 33 -13.14 12.12 6.56
C GLN A 33 -12.52 12.90 5.38
N LEU A 34 -13.19 12.88 4.23
CA LEU A 34 -12.75 13.63 3.06
C LEU A 34 -12.91 15.14 3.28
N ASN A 35 -13.97 15.58 3.94
CA ASN A 35 -14.16 16.99 4.30
C ASN A 35 -13.09 17.44 5.30
N TRP A 36 -12.89 16.68 6.37
CA TRP A 36 -11.80 16.90 7.32
C TRP A 36 -10.44 17.02 6.62
N LEU A 37 -10.13 16.09 5.70
CA LEU A 37 -8.87 16.10 4.96
C LEU A 37 -8.70 17.38 4.11
N ARG A 38 -9.78 17.88 3.50
CA ARG A 38 -9.77 19.14 2.75
C ARG A 38 -9.50 20.35 3.64
N GLU A 39 -10.04 20.34 4.84
CA GLU A 39 -9.86 21.41 5.84
C GLU A 39 -8.42 21.41 6.37
N GLU A 40 -7.89 20.24 6.77
CA GLU A 40 -6.52 20.10 7.27
C GLU A 40 -5.45 20.47 6.23
N LEU A 41 -5.68 20.16 4.98
CA LEU A 41 -4.77 20.50 3.89
C LEU A 41 -4.97 21.92 3.33
N ASN A 42 -5.87 22.74 3.93
CA ASN A 42 -6.21 24.06 3.42
C ASN A 42 -5.28 25.17 3.96
N ASP A 43 -3.99 24.92 3.89
CA ASP A 43 -2.96 25.91 4.19
C ASP A 43 -1.89 25.93 3.07
N HIS A 44 -0.85 26.76 3.24
CA HIS A 44 0.24 26.86 2.26
C HIS A 44 1.45 25.98 2.59
N LYS A 45 1.33 25.10 3.58
CA LYS A 45 2.42 24.22 3.98
C LYS A 45 2.61 23.08 3.00
N LYS A 46 3.76 22.44 3.07
CA LYS A 46 4.05 21.17 2.41
C LYS A 46 3.54 20.03 3.29
N HIS A 47 2.82 19.09 2.72
CA HIS A 47 2.18 18.00 3.45
C HIS A 47 2.76 16.65 3.12
N ILE A 48 2.88 15.80 4.14
CA ILE A 48 3.08 14.37 4.03
C ILE A 48 1.86 13.69 4.65
N VAL A 49 1.26 12.74 3.93
CA VAL A 49 0.06 12.03 4.35
C VAL A 49 0.40 10.58 4.62
N PHE A 50 -0.10 10.03 5.72
CA PHE A 50 0.00 8.61 6.06
C PHE A 50 -1.38 7.97 6.05
N SER A 51 -1.49 6.81 5.44
CA SER A 51 -2.72 6.02 5.41
C SER A 51 -2.40 4.54 5.60
N HIS A 52 -3.41 3.72 5.94
CA HIS A 52 -3.23 2.28 5.95
C HIS A 52 -3.35 1.72 4.54
N HIS A 53 -4.47 2.03 3.84
CA HIS A 53 -4.69 1.60 2.47
C HIS A 53 -4.14 2.60 1.46
N SER A 54 -3.77 2.12 0.28
CA SER A 54 -3.24 2.95 -0.79
C SER A 54 -4.28 3.91 -1.39
N PHE A 55 -3.85 5.15 -1.64
CA PHE A 55 -4.57 6.14 -2.44
C PHE A 55 -4.06 6.22 -3.89
N SER A 56 -3.08 5.40 -4.28
CA SER A 56 -2.49 5.48 -5.62
C SER A 56 -3.18 4.59 -6.64
N ASN A 57 -3.46 3.34 -6.28
CA ASN A 57 -3.94 2.31 -7.19
C ASN A 57 -4.96 1.39 -6.51
N GLU A 58 -5.61 0.56 -7.30
CA GLU A 58 -6.60 -0.40 -6.82
C GLU A 58 -5.98 -1.59 -6.09
N PHE A 59 -4.80 -2.04 -6.52
CA PHE A 59 -4.10 -3.19 -5.95
C PHE A 59 -5.06 -4.36 -5.68
N ALA A 60 -5.70 -4.90 -6.72
CA ALA A 60 -6.68 -5.99 -6.61
C ALA A 60 -7.76 -5.77 -5.53
N LYS A 61 -8.39 -4.60 -5.52
CA LYS A 61 -9.44 -4.16 -4.57
C LYS A 61 -8.94 -3.83 -3.16
N ARG A 62 -7.65 -3.72 -2.95
CA ARG A 62 -7.06 -3.39 -1.64
C ARG A 62 -6.85 -1.87 -1.46
N GLY A 63 -6.70 -1.13 -2.54
CA GLY A 63 -6.62 0.33 -2.53
C GLY A 63 -7.99 1.00 -2.30
N VAL A 64 -7.96 2.24 -1.85
CA VAL A 64 -9.18 3.02 -1.55
C VAL A 64 -10.00 3.25 -2.82
N ARG A 65 -11.29 2.93 -2.78
CA ARG A 65 -12.19 2.98 -3.94
C ARG A 65 -12.36 4.38 -4.52
N ASN A 66 -12.59 5.38 -3.66
CA ASN A 66 -12.76 6.77 -4.06
C ASN A 66 -11.45 7.57 -4.12
N ARG A 67 -10.34 6.88 -4.45
CA ARG A 67 -8.99 7.46 -4.53
C ARG A 67 -8.85 8.63 -5.50
N ASP A 68 -9.58 8.63 -6.62
CA ASP A 68 -9.50 9.72 -7.58
C ASP A 68 -9.93 11.06 -6.97
N THR A 69 -10.97 11.05 -6.13
CA THR A 69 -11.40 12.24 -5.38
C THR A 69 -10.30 12.70 -4.39
N ILE A 70 -9.63 11.77 -3.72
CA ILE A 70 -8.55 12.05 -2.77
C ILE A 70 -7.32 12.61 -3.52
N GLN A 71 -6.96 12.00 -4.64
CA GLN A 71 -5.86 12.46 -5.49
C GLN A 71 -6.10 13.87 -6.04
N ASN A 72 -7.34 14.21 -6.38
CA ASN A 72 -7.73 15.57 -6.78
C ASN A 72 -7.56 16.57 -5.61
N VAL A 73 -7.87 16.15 -4.38
CA VAL A 73 -7.59 16.98 -3.20
C VAL A 73 -6.08 17.17 -3.04
N PHE A 74 -5.29 16.13 -3.14
CA PHE A 74 -3.83 16.20 -2.99
C PHE A 74 -3.18 17.09 -4.04
N SER A 75 -3.57 16.95 -5.31
CA SER A 75 -3.02 17.77 -6.40
C SER A 75 -3.35 19.26 -6.27
N ALA A 76 -4.45 19.60 -5.61
CA ALA A 76 -4.85 20.98 -5.33
C ALA A 76 -4.23 21.55 -4.03
N ARG A 77 -3.49 20.74 -3.28
CA ARG A 77 -2.97 21.05 -1.95
C ARG A 77 -1.55 20.51 -1.81
N ASN A 78 -0.58 21.17 -1.59
CA ASN A 78 0.85 20.84 -1.53
C ASN A 78 1.21 19.49 -0.85
N VAL A 79 0.56 18.39 -1.26
CA VAL A 79 0.87 17.03 -0.80
C VAL A 79 1.98 16.47 -1.69
N PHE A 80 3.17 16.36 -1.15
CA PHE A 80 4.35 15.86 -1.86
C PHE A 80 4.52 14.35 -1.74
N LEU A 81 4.15 13.79 -0.59
CA LEU A 81 4.31 12.38 -0.29
C LEU A 81 3.07 11.82 0.42
N CYS A 82 2.58 10.70 -0.06
CA CYS A 82 1.59 9.88 0.62
C CYS A 82 2.16 8.48 0.83
N MET A 83 2.28 8.05 2.10
CA MET A 83 2.83 6.75 2.46
C MET A 83 1.73 5.84 2.99
N ASN A 84 1.76 4.57 2.56
CA ASN A 84 0.85 3.54 3.05
C ASN A 84 1.56 2.20 3.26
N GLY A 85 0.92 1.31 4.02
CA GLY A 85 1.28 -0.10 4.18
C GLY A 85 0.24 -1.01 3.52
N HIS A 86 -0.32 -1.95 4.28
CA HIS A 86 -1.41 -2.86 3.91
C HIS A 86 -1.08 -3.91 2.84
N ASP A 87 -0.44 -3.52 1.75
CA ASP A 87 -0.30 -4.37 0.55
C ASP A 87 0.85 -5.38 0.65
N HIS A 88 1.68 -5.25 1.70
CA HIS A 88 2.82 -6.12 1.94
C HIS A 88 3.71 -6.27 0.70
N GLY A 89 4.01 -5.15 0.06
CA GLY A 89 4.85 -5.05 -1.12
C GLY A 89 5.43 -3.66 -1.26
N ASP A 90 6.31 -3.50 -2.23
CA ASP A 90 7.04 -2.27 -2.50
C ASP A 90 6.52 -1.59 -3.77
N ALA A 91 6.07 -0.35 -3.68
CA ALA A 91 5.66 0.43 -4.84
C ALA A 91 5.91 1.91 -4.65
N VAL A 92 6.38 2.57 -5.71
CA VAL A 92 6.48 4.02 -5.80
C VAL A 92 5.78 4.48 -7.07
N ILE A 93 4.79 5.36 -6.93
CA ILE A 93 3.99 5.88 -8.03
C ILE A 93 3.95 7.39 -7.93
N GLU A 94 4.34 8.08 -8.99
CA GLU A 94 4.20 9.53 -9.10
C GLU A 94 2.94 9.86 -9.91
N LYS A 95 2.05 10.66 -9.34
CA LYS A 95 0.83 11.08 -10.02
C LYS A 95 0.43 12.48 -9.57
N ASN A 96 0.21 13.38 -10.52
CA ASN A 96 -0.29 14.74 -10.30
C ASN A 96 0.53 15.53 -9.25
N GLY A 97 1.85 15.35 -9.24
CA GLY A 97 2.75 16.04 -8.32
C GLY A 97 2.85 15.43 -6.92
N THR A 98 2.13 14.35 -6.62
CA THR A 98 2.25 13.60 -5.37
C THR A 98 2.98 12.28 -5.63
N THR A 99 3.97 11.95 -4.80
CA THR A 99 4.57 10.63 -4.73
C THR A 99 3.78 9.76 -3.77
N TYR A 100 3.30 8.63 -4.24
CA TYR A 100 2.63 7.59 -3.45
C TYR A 100 3.62 6.47 -3.20
N TYR A 101 3.94 6.22 -1.94
CA TYR A 101 4.93 5.25 -1.52
C TYR A 101 4.28 4.16 -0.67
N THR A 102 4.21 2.93 -1.19
CA THR A 102 3.79 1.76 -0.42
C THR A 102 5.02 1.13 0.21
N VAL A 103 5.06 1.14 1.55
CA VAL A 103 6.16 0.54 2.33
C VAL A 103 5.92 -0.96 2.41
N ASN A 104 6.96 -1.74 2.09
CA ASN A 104 6.90 -3.19 2.24
C ASN A 104 6.72 -3.62 3.70
N SER A 105 6.25 -4.82 3.91
CA SER A 105 5.99 -5.39 5.24
C SER A 105 7.29 -5.64 6.03
N SER A 106 7.19 -5.52 7.34
CA SER A 106 8.28 -5.89 8.25
C SER A 106 8.44 -7.41 8.45
N SER A 107 7.58 -8.25 7.87
CA SER A 107 7.61 -9.69 8.18
C SER A 107 7.36 -10.60 6.99
N ASN A 108 6.39 -10.29 6.13
CA ASN A 108 5.92 -11.23 5.11
C ASN A 108 5.15 -10.57 3.99
N VAL A 109 5.00 -11.27 2.88
CA VAL A 109 4.04 -10.99 1.84
C VAL A 109 2.89 -12.01 1.86
N TRP A 110 1.67 -11.54 1.57
CA TRP A 110 0.50 -12.40 1.37
C TRP A 110 0.43 -12.82 -0.10
N ILE A 111 0.55 -14.12 -0.35
CA ILE A 111 0.41 -14.72 -1.68
C ILE A 111 -0.92 -15.49 -1.84
N GLY A 112 -1.67 -15.65 -0.75
CA GLY A 112 -2.94 -16.35 -0.77
C GLY A 112 -2.83 -17.79 -1.30
N SER A 113 -3.73 -18.15 -2.21
CA SER A 113 -3.76 -19.47 -2.86
C SER A 113 -2.94 -19.55 -4.14
N GLN A 114 -2.01 -18.63 -4.38
CA GLN A 114 -1.27 -18.51 -5.65
C GLN A 114 0.00 -19.35 -5.71
N ILE A 115 0.13 -20.34 -4.88
CA ILE A 115 1.06 -21.42 -5.16
C ILE A 115 0.62 -22.04 -6.48
N ASP A 116 1.56 -22.22 -7.41
CA ASP A 116 1.32 -22.86 -8.70
C ASP A 116 0.31 -24.02 -8.59
N SER A 117 -0.53 -24.17 -9.61
CA SER A 117 -1.58 -25.20 -9.67
C SER A 117 -1.06 -26.64 -9.59
N SER A 118 0.25 -26.87 -9.61
CA SER A 118 0.88 -28.17 -9.42
C SER A 118 0.54 -28.73 -8.03
N GLU A 119 -0.07 -29.90 -7.99
CA GLU A 119 -0.39 -30.62 -6.73
C GLU A 119 0.88 -30.84 -5.89
N THR A 120 2.01 -31.10 -6.54
CA THR A 120 3.31 -31.30 -5.88
C THR A 120 3.77 -30.07 -5.11
N LEU A 121 3.64 -28.87 -5.69
CA LEU A 121 4.02 -27.63 -5.01
C LEU A 121 3.05 -27.31 -3.88
N LYS A 122 1.74 -27.48 -4.07
CA LYS A 122 0.72 -27.30 -3.04
C LYS A 122 0.98 -28.19 -1.82
N GLU A 123 1.28 -29.46 -2.04
CA GLU A 123 1.60 -30.40 -0.98
C GLU A 123 2.90 -29.99 -0.25
N LYS A 124 3.97 -29.74 -1.01
CA LYS A 124 5.28 -29.36 -0.47
C LYS A 124 5.22 -28.09 0.37
N TYR A 125 4.45 -27.09 -0.06
CA TYR A 125 4.39 -25.76 0.56
C TYR A 125 3.08 -25.49 1.33
N SER A 126 2.29 -26.51 1.65
CA SER A 126 1.04 -26.39 2.40
C SER A 126 1.21 -25.70 3.77
N HIS A 127 2.40 -25.81 4.37
CA HIS A 127 2.74 -25.19 5.66
C HIS A 127 2.87 -23.66 5.60
N LEU A 128 3.01 -23.07 4.41
CA LEU A 128 3.19 -21.61 4.26
C LEU A 128 1.91 -20.81 4.55
N ASN A 129 0.74 -21.45 4.55
CA ASN A 129 -0.56 -20.79 4.80
C ASN A 129 -0.80 -19.53 3.95
N GLY A 130 -0.26 -19.50 2.72
CA GLY A 130 -0.41 -18.39 1.80
C GLY A 130 0.46 -17.17 2.10
N ILE A 131 1.56 -17.34 2.85
CA ILE A 131 2.53 -16.28 3.14
C ILE A 131 3.96 -16.72 2.79
N LEU A 132 4.79 -15.74 2.38
CA LEU A 132 6.25 -15.89 2.31
C LEU A 132 6.88 -14.91 3.30
N THR A 133 7.78 -15.40 4.14
CA THR A 133 8.41 -14.62 5.21
C THR A 133 9.73 -14.01 4.77
N TYR A 134 10.00 -12.79 5.21
CA TYR A 134 11.28 -12.12 5.05
C TYR A 134 12.23 -12.50 6.19
N LYS A 135 13.52 -12.44 5.89
CA LYS A 135 14.59 -12.73 6.85
C LYS A 135 14.81 -11.55 7.81
N GLU A 136 14.75 -10.34 7.27
CA GLU A 136 14.87 -9.09 8.04
C GLU A 136 13.60 -8.24 7.86
N PRO A 137 13.26 -7.39 8.86
CA PRO A 137 12.13 -6.47 8.73
C PRO A 137 12.46 -5.33 7.75
N PHE A 138 11.51 -4.98 6.88
CA PHE A 138 11.65 -3.80 6.04
C PHE A 138 11.11 -2.56 6.74
N ALA A 139 11.90 -1.52 6.67
CA ALA A 139 11.56 -0.19 7.14
C ALA A 139 12.25 0.84 6.23
N VAL A 140 11.82 2.09 6.31
CA VAL A 140 12.46 3.21 5.62
C VAL A 140 12.76 4.33 6.59
N ILE A 141 13.84 5.06 6.33
CA ILE A 141 14.15 6.31 7.01
C ILE A 141 13.80 7.44 6.05
N VAL A 142 12.96 8.37 6.51
CA VAL A 142 12.58 9.55 5.73
C VAL A 142 13.30 10.76 6.30
N GLU A 143 14.17 11.35 5.49
CA GLU A 143 14.90 12.58 5.79
C GLU A 143 14.25 13.73 5.02
N ILE A 144 13.99 14.83 5.70
CA ILE A 144 13.30 15.98 5.13
C ILE A 144 14.13 17.23 5.38
N ASP A 145 14.38 17.98 4.30
CA ASP A 145 14.94 19.34 4.37
C ASP A 145 14.08 20.34 3.57
N ASP A 146 14.49 21.57 3.48
CA ASP A 146 13.74 22.62 2.77
C ASP A 146 13.60 22.37 1.26
N SER A 147 14.49 21.57 0.69
CA SER A 147 14.61 21.32 -0.75
C SER A 147 14.05 19.98 -1.21
N LYS A 148 14.09 18.96 -0.34
CA LYS A 148 13.75 17.58 -0.73
C LYS A 148 13.28 16.72 0.43
N ILE A 149 12.62 15.62 0.05
CA ILE A 149 12.37 14.46 0.90
C ILE A 149 13.19 13.31 0.33
N LYS A 150 14.02 12.68 1.16
CA LYS A 150 14.78 11.50 0.81
C LYS A 150 14.28 10.30 1.61
N ILE A 151 13.89 9.26 0.90
CA ILE A 151 13.47 7.98 1.48
C ILE A 151 14.64 7.02 1.31
N ASN A 152 15.24 6.60 2.42
CA ASN A 152 16.30 5.60 2.44
C ASN A 152 15.68 4.24 2.73
N GLY A 153 15.62 3.41 1.71
CA GLY A 153 15.13 2.04 1.78
C GLY A 153 16.23 1.05 2.11
N VAL A 154 15.84 -0.22 2.18
CA VAL A 154 16.73 -1.34 2.46
C VAL A 154 16.42 -2.51 1.53
N GLU A 155 17.42 -3.34 1.28
CA GLU A 155 17.28 -4.62 0.59
C GLU A 155 17.44 -5.76 1.59
N GLY A 156 16.83 -6.90 1.32
CA GLY A 156 16.89 -8.08 2.16
C GLY A 156 16.63 -9.36 1.38
N GLU A 157 16.24 -10.40 2.06
CA GLU A 157 16.05 -11.73 1.49
C GLU A 157 14.76 -12.38 2.02
N TYR A 158 14.24 -13.36 1.28
CA TYR A 158 13.26 -14.30 1.80
C TYR A 158 13.92 -15.27 2.78
N GLN A 159 13.19 -15.69 3.81
CA GLN A 159 13.76 -16.51 4.88
C GLN A 159 14.06 -17.93 4.43
N SER A 160 13.18 -18.59 3.69
CA SER A 160 13.32 -20.01 3.34
C SER A 160 12.73 -20.39 1.99
N VAL A 161 11.67 -19.73 1.55
CA VAL A 161 10.96 -20.01 0.30
C VAL A 161 10.80 -18.70 -0.45
N THR A 162 11.18 -18.72 -1.71
CA THR A 162 11.07 -17.56 -2.61
C THR A 162 9.81 -17.65 -3.48
N PRO A 163 9.39 -16.56 -4.13
CA PRO A 163 8.31 -16.60 -5.12
C PRO A 163 8.56 -17.63 -6.24
N GLU A 164 9.79 -17.74 -6.75
CA GLU A 164 10.12 -18.72 -7.80
C GLU A 164 9.92 -20.16 -7.35
N ASP A 165 10.23 -20.50 -6.10
CA ASP A 165 10.05 -21.85 -5.56
C ASP A 165 8.58 -22.31 -5.61
N ILE A 166 7.64 -21.37 -5.65
CA ILE A 166 6.20 -21.61 -5.70
C ILE A 166 5.57 -21.23 -7.04
N GLY A 167 6.38 -20.98 -8.07
CA GLY A 167 5.93 -20.72 -9.45
C GLY A 167 5.48 -19.27 -9.70
N LEU A 168 5.94 -18.30 -8.92
CA LEU A 168 5.71 -16.86 -9.10
C LEU A 168 6.95 -16.17 -9.67
N ASP A 169 7.14 -16.26 -10.98
CA ASP A 169 8.39 -15.86 -11.65
C ASP A 169 8.62 -14.36 -11.76
N ASN A 170 7.58 -13.55 -11.59
CA ASN A 170 7.65 -12.13 -11.92
C ASN A 170 7.80 -11.19 -10.69
N TYR A 171 7.85 -11.72 -9.49
CA TYR A 171 7.90 -10.94 -8.23
C TYR A 171 6.84 -9.82 -8.13
N GLN A 172 5.68 -10.05 -8.75
CA GLN A 172 4.56 -9.12 -8.72
C GLN A 172 3.34 -9.80 -8.11
N TRP A 173 2.69 -9.10 -7.18
CA TRP A 173 1.49 -9.56 -6.52
C TRP A 173 0.54 -8.40 -6.27
N ASN A 174 -0.72 -8.54 -6.69
CA ASN A 174 -1.75 -7.49 -6.50
C ASN A 174 -1.36 -6.08 -7.00
N GLY A 175 -0.42 -5.98 -7.95
CA GLY A 175 0.02 -4.69 -8.51
C GLY A 175 1.14 -4.02 -7.73
N VAL A 176 1.73 -4.69 -6.75
CA VAL A 176 2.95 -4.25 -6.05
C VAL A 176 4.10 -5.21 -6.32
N SER A 177 5.33 -4.73 -6.23
CA SER A 177 6.50 -5.59 -6.20
C SER A 177 6.58 -6.32 -4.87
N ILE A 178 6.79 -7.64 -4.95
CA ILE A 178 7.07 -8.49 -3.78
C ILE A 178 8.56 -8.83 -3.65
N LEU A 179 9.43 -8.14 -4.38
CA LEU A 179 10.87 -8.22 -4.11
C LEU A 179 11.14 -7.91 -2.64
N PRO A 180 12.08 -8.61 -2.00
CA PRO A 180 12.40 -8.43 -0.58
C PRO A 180 13.20 -7.14 -0.36
N LYS A 181 12.54 -6.00 -0.52
CA LYS A 181 13.12 -4.66 -0.34
C LYS A 181 12.08 -3.62 0.04
N ALA A 182 12.54 -2.49 0.55
CA ALA A 182 11.85 -1.21 0.52
C ALA A 182 12.70 -0.26 -0.32
N SER A 183 12.14 0.32 -1.37
CA SER A 183 12.87 1.14 -2.34
C SER A 183 13.35 2.47 -1.77
N SER A 184 14.53 2.91 -2.16
CA SER A 184 14.97 4.30 -1.92
C SER A 184 14.37 5.24 -2.96
N TRP A 185 14.00 6.47 -2.55
CA TRP A 185 13.40 7.48 -3.42
C TRP A 185 13.76 8.90 -3.00
N GLU A 186 13.72 9.84 -3.94
CA GLU A 186 13.93 11.26 -3.65
C GLU A 186 12.84 12.12 -4.30
N ILE A 187 12.31 13.08 -3.56
CA ILE A 187 11.25 14.00 -3.99
C ILE A 187 11.76 15.42 -3.86
N ASN A 188 11.78 16.15 -4.97
CA ASN A 188 12.14 17.58 -4.97
C ASN A 188 10.95 18.42 -4.46
N LEU A 189 11.21 19.30 -3.49
CA LEU A 189 10.22 20.19 -2.88
C LEU A 189 10.25 21.63 -3.46
N LEU A 190 11.18 21.90 -4.38
CA LEU A 190 11.33 23.20 -5.06
C LEU A 190 10.51 23.17 -6.37
N ARG A 191 9.18 23.24 -6.26
CA ARG A 191 8.25 23.29 -7.40
C ARG A 191 7.54 24.61 -7.45
#